data_0291891ce9a90f9769e7e02516b52656
#
_entry.id   0291891ce9a90f9769e7e02516b52656
#
_cell.length_a   1.000
_cell.length_b   1.000
_cell.length_c   1.000
_cell.angle_alpha   90.00
_cell.angle_beta   90.00
_cell.angle_gamma   90.00
#
_symmetry.space_group_name_H-M   'P 1'
#
loop_
_entity.id
_entity.type
_entity.pdbx_description
1 polymer ?
#
loop_
_entity_poly.entity_id
_entity_poly.type
_entity_poly.pdbx_seq_one_letter_code
_entity_poly.pdbx_strand_id
1 'polypeptide(L)'
;MRGLRQILQQLEQRFRVVTFFTTMVPTMGALGLQFVTFAITARGLGVEQFGRYTALLAVVGIGVELVGLGGADVLVRAVARDKSRFRAYYGNMLILAAASLPVVVALGVAVAAGAMQSTVDLLLIVVALAAEIAVARMSASLELVMVAHGQTARAGWVRMTTVLVRLVLAAAYFFVLDRHGLDTWIWLVFLQSLIVTVSYVIVGARLYGQPVWNLLSGEIGSGTLFCITQSARAAQSNLDRMVLSRYADDAAVGLYGAASRFLQLGMFPVQVLTRILYPKYFVHGANGIAASRRYAIRMTPALLGVGVLSGAGVAIAALLAPRVLGAEYGGSVEITVGLAFSLPLMALQYPAADALTGAGRQGLRAAIYSAASVAFGFVLLAGVRWGAIKGLIAAFLIGHLILALVLWGTAFLCSDDKGK
;
A
#
# COMPACT_ATOMS: atom_id res chain seq x y z
N MET A 1 20.78 -41.20 -14.18
CA MET A 1 20.91 -39.82 -13.67
C MET A 1 20.13 -38.77 -14.44
N ARG A 2 19.96 -38.84 -15.78
CA ARG A 2 19.18 -37.85 -16.55
C ARG A 2 17.67 -37.85 -16.20
N GLY A 3 17.05 -39.02 -16.01
CA GLY A 3 15.62 -39.13 -15.65
C GLY A 3 15.28 -38.54 -14.28
N LEU A 4 16.15 -38.71 -13.28
CA LEU A 4 15.95 -38.15 -11.94
C LEU A 4 16.00 -36.60 -11.95
N ARG A 5 16.90 -36.02 -12.76
CA ARG A 5 16.96 -34.55 -12.97
C ARG A 5 15.70 -34.00 -13.65
N GLN A 6 15.13 -34.71 -14.62
CA GLN A 6 13.89 -34.29 -15.28
C GLN A 6 12.70 -34.37 -14.34
N ILE A 7 12.59 -35.40 -13.52
CA ILE A 7 11.54 -35.53 -12.50
C ILE A 7 11.69 -34.42 -11.45
N LEU A 8 12.89 -34.14 -10.97
CA LEU A 8 13.14 -33.05 -10.03
C LEU A 8 12.79 -31.68 -10.62
N GLN A 9 13.14 -31.42 -11.88
CA GLN A 9 12.77 -30.18 -12.57
C GLN A 9 11.26 -30.04 -12.77
N GLN A 10 10.55 -31.13 -13.11
CA GLN A 10 9.09 -31.12 -13.24
C GLN A 10 8.38 -30.93 -11.89
N LEU A 11 8.90 -31.54 -10.80
CA LEU A 11 8.41 -31.33 -9.45
C LEU A 11 8.65 -29.88 -8.99
N GLU A 12 9.84 -29.34 -9.26
CA GLU A 12 10.17 -27.96 -8.96
C GLU A 12 9.30 -26.96 -9.72
N GLN A 13 9.03 -27.20 -11.00
CA GLN A 13 8.10 -26.38 -11.79
C GLN A 13 6.67 -26.48 -11.27
N ARG A 14 6.18 -27.68 -10.97
CA ARG A 14 4.86 -27.89 -10.37
C ARG A 14 4.74 -27.21 -9.02
N PHE A 15 5.76 -27.30 -8.18
CA PHE A 15 5.80 -26.65 -6.87
C PHE A 15 5.76 -25.12 -7.00
N ARG A 16 6.49 -24.56 -7.96
CA ARG A 16 6.47 -23.11 -8.27
C ARG A 16 5.10 -22.66 -8.77
N VAL A 17 4.45 -23.42 -9.63
CA VAL A 17 3.12 -23.10 -10.14
C VAL A 17 2.07 -23.17 -9.02
N VAL A 18 2.07 -24.23 -8.20
CA VAL A 18 1.16 -24.36 -7.07
C VAL A 18 1.38 -23.25 -6.06
N THR A 19 2.63 -22.95 -5.71
CA THR A 19 2.96 -21.85 -4.78
C THR A 19 2.53 -20.49 -5.35
N PHE A 20 2.67 -20.29 -6.65
CA PHE A 20 2.20 -19.07 -7.32
C PHE A 20 0.68 -18.92 -7.17
N PHE A 21 -0.09 -19.95 -7.53
CA PHE A 21 -1.55 -19.89 -7.44
C PHE A 21 -2.05 -19.80 -6.00
N THR A 22 -1.48 -20.55 -5.06
CA THR A 22 -1.86 -20.50 -3.64
C THR A 22 -1.56 -19.15 -2.98
N THR A 23 -0.62 -18.38 -3.50
CA THR A 23 -0.32 -17.03 -3.02
C THR A 23 -1.13 -15.96 -3.78
N MET A 24 -1.33 -16.13 -5.10
CA MET A 24 -2.03 -15.15 -5.93
C MET A 24 -3.54 -15.14 -5.68
N VAL A 25 -4.17 -16.32 -5.55
CA VAL A 25 -5.62 -16.42 -5.37
C VAL A 25 -6.11 -15.66 -4.13
N PRO A 26 -5.54 -15.84 -2.92
CA PRO A 26 -5.96 -15.06 -1.75
C PRO A 26 -5.68 -13.57 -1.89
N THR A 27 -4.57 -13.19 -2.55
CA THR A 27 -4.23 -11.78 -2.76
C THR A 27 -5.21 -11.10 -3.71
N MET A 28 -5.54 -11.76 -4.84
CA MET A 28 -6.53 -11.24 -5.80
C MET A 28 -7.93 -11.23 -5.20
N GLY A 29 -8.29 -12.30 -4.46
CA GLY A 29 -9.55 -12.38 -3.73
C GLY A 29 -9.70 -11.24 -2.73
N ALA A 30 -8.66 -10.95 -1.95
CA ALA A 30 -8.66 -9.82 -1.03
C ALA A 30 -8.86 -8.47 -1.73
N LEU A 31 -8.23 -8.24 -2.89
CA LEU A 31 -8.42 -7.02 -3.67
C LEU A 31 -9.86 -6.89 -4.21
N GLY A 32 -10.43 -7.98 -4.73
CA GLY A 32 -11.83 -8.00 -5.17
C GLY A 32 -12.80 -7.71 -4.02
N LEU A 33 -12.63 -8.40 -2.88
CA LEU A 33 -13.44 -8.15 -1.68
C LEU A 33 -13.25 -6.72 -1.14
N GLN A 34 -12.03 -6.18 -1.19
CA GLN A 34 -11.75 -4.81 -0.78
C GLN A 34 -12.48 -3.80 -1.68
N PHE A 35 -12.55 -4.06 -2.99
CA PHE A 35 -13.32 -3.20 -3.89
C PHE A 35 -14.82 -3.28 -3.62
N VAL A 36 -15.36 -4.47 -3.38
CA VAL A 36 -16.78 -4.64 -3.00
C VAL A 36 -17.07 -3.93 -1.67
N THR A 37 -16.19 -4.08 -0.66
CA THR A 37 -16.32 -3.38 0.62
C THR A 37 -16.32 -1.86 0.42
N PHE A 38 -15.40 -1.36 -0.40
CA PHE A 38 -15.34 0.05 -0.77
C PHE A 38 -16.64 0.50 -1.42
N ALA A 39 -17.16 -0.25 -2.41
CA ALA A 39 -18.37 0.12 -3.13
C ALA A 39 -19.60 0.20 -2.19
N ILE A 40 -19.75 -0.78 -1.29
CA ILE A 40 -20.82 -0.79 -0.29
C ILE A 40 -20.67 0.40 0.67
N THR A 41 -19.47 0.66 1.18
CA THR A 41 -19.21 1.74 2.12
C THR A 41 -19.41 3.11 1.46
N ALA A 42 -18.90 3.31 0.24
CA ALA A 42 -19.06 4.56 -0.50
C ALA A 42 -20.51 4.86 -0.80
N ARG A 43 -21.27 3.85 -1.29
CA ARG A 43 -22.69 3.98 -1.58
C ARG A 43 -23.53 4.21 -0.31
N GLY A 44 -23.17 3.52 0.77
CA GLY A 44 -23.92 3.59 2.04
C GLY A 44 -23.71 4.90 2.79
N LEU A 45 -22.50 5.47 2.75
CA LEU A 45 -22.20 6.75 3.41
C LEU A 45 -22.59 7.96 2.57
N GLY A 46 -22.67 7.82 1.25
CA GLY A 46 -22.80 8.95 0.35
C GLY A 46 -21.48 9.72 0.15
N VAL A 47 -21.45 10.59 -0.85
CA VAL A 47 -20.19 11.19 -1.34
C VAL A 47 -19.50 12.07 -0.28
N GLU A 48 -20.25 12.85 0.50
CA GLU A 48 -19.67 13.74 1.51
C GLU A 48 -19.10 12.99 2.71
N GLN A 49 -19.88 12.09 3.32
CA GLN A 49 -19.41 11.32 4.49
C GLN A 49 -18.27 10.38 4.10
N PHE A 50 -18.35 9.81 2.88
CA PHE A 50 -17.26 9.02 2.32
C PHE A 50 -16.01 9.87 2.07
N GLY A 51 -16.16 11.14 1.70
CA GLY A 51 -15.06 12.10 1.57
C GLY A 51 -14.35 12.33 2.90
N ARG A 52 -15.10 12.60 3.98
CA ARG A 52 -14.55 12.70 5.34
C ARG A 52 -13.81 11.44 5.76
N TYR A 53 -14.39 10.29 5.52
CA TYR A 53 -13.75 9.00 5.82
C TYR A 53 -12.49 8.80 4.98
N THR A 54 -12.49 9.16 3.70
CA THR A 54 -11.33 9.08 2.81
C THR A 54 -10.18 9.98 3.27
N ALA A 55 -10.48 11.19 3.75
CA ALA A 55 -9.48 12.08 4.32
C ALA A 55 -8.81 11.47 5.56
N LEU A 56 -9.59 10.85 6.45
CA LEU A 56 -9.05 10.12 7.60
C LEU A 56 -8.19 8.94 7.17
N LEU A 57 -8.64 8.15 6.19
CA LEU A 57 -7.87 7.02 5.65
C LEU A 57 -6.55 7.44 4.98
N ALA A 58 -6.45 8.67 4.46
CA ALA A 58 -5.19 9.18 3.94
C ALA A 58 -4.16 9.40 5.06
N VAL A 59 -4.59 9.90 6.21
CA VAL A 59 -3.74 10.04 7.42
C VAL A 59 -3.38 8.65 7.97
N VAL A 60 -4.34 7.73 8.03
CA VAL A 60 -4.11 6.32 8.43
C VAL A 60 -3.01 5.69 7.59
N GLY A 61 -3.06 5.85 6.26
CA GLY A 61 -2.11 5.23 5.34
C GLY A 61 -0.65 5.59 5.65
N ILE A 62 -0.40 6.80 6.13
CA ILE A 62 0.94 7.23 6.58
C ILE A 62 1.21 6.71 7.99
N GLY A 63 0.24 6.84 8.89
CA GLY A 63 0.35 6.47 10.30
C GLY A 63 0.66 4.98 10.53
N VAL A 64 0.11 4.09 9.70
CA VAL A 64 0.35 2.64 9.78
C VAL A 64 1.83 2.29 9.71
N GLU A 65 2.60 2.99 8.87
CA GLU A 65 4.02 2.73 8.71
C GLU A 65 4.86 3.27 9.89
N LEU A 66 4.37 4.29 10.59
CA LEU A 66 5.04 4.86 11.76
C LEU A 66 4.88 3.99 13.01
N VAL A 67 3.76 3.28 13.15
CA VAL A 67 3.49 2.44 14.32
C VAL A 67 4.41 1.23 14.36
N GLY A 68 4.98 0.98 15.53
CA GLY A 68 5.90 -0.13 15.78
C GLY A 68 7.34 0.14 15.36
N LEU A 69 7.66 1.37 14.86
CA LEU A 69 9.03 1.81 14.54
C LEU A 69 9.85 0.75 13.77
N GLY A 70 9.23 0.10 12.78
CA GLY A 70 9.88 -0.95 11.97
C GLY A 70 10.11 -2.28 12.70
N GLY A 71 9.55 -2.47 13.91
CA GLY A 71 9.76 -3.69 14.70
C GLY A 71 9.34 -4.98 13.99
N ALA A 72 8.34 -4.94 13.11
CA ALA A 72 7.94 -6.08 12.29
C ALA A 72 9.01 -6.45 11.25
N ASP A 73 9.64 -5.48 10.61
CA ASP A 73 10.71 -5.70 9.62
C ASP A 73 11.96 -6.26 10.29
N VAL A 74 12.29 -5.75 11.48
CA VAL A 74 13.37 -6.26 12.32
C VAL A 74 13.10 -7.70 12.77
N LEU A 75 11.85 -8.03 13.15
CA LEU A 75 11.42 -9.39 13.47
C LEU A 75 11.63 -10.32 12.27
N VAL A 76 11.18 -9.93 11.08
CA VAL A 76 11.37 -10.74 9.85
C VAL A 76 12.84 -11.01 9.60
N ARG A 77 13.70 -10.00 9.69
CA ARG A 77 15.13 -10.13 9.51
C ARG A 77 15.76 -11.11 10.51
N ALA A 78 15.34 -11.04 11.78
CA ALA A 78 15.87 -11.90 12.83
C ALA A 78 15.39 -13.35 12.67
N VAL A 79 14.08 -13.55 12.45
CA VAL A 79 13.45 -14.89 12.35
C VAL A 79 13.85 -15.62 11.06
N ALA A 80 14.08 -14.88 9.96
CA ALA A 80 14.57 -15.47 8.72
C ALA A 80 15.98 -16.11 8.89
N ARG A 81 16.79 -15.60 9.83
CA ARG A 81 18.11 -16.13 10.16
C ARG A 81 18.04 -17.22 11.23
N ASP A 82 17.18 -17.01 12.23
CA ASP A 82 17.06 -17.91 13.38
C ASP A 82 15.63 -17.86 13.96
N LYS A 83 14.86 -18.90 13.70
CA LYS A 83 13.46 -19.02 14.15
C LYS A 83 13.30 -19.02 15.68
N SER A 84 14.33 -19.42 16.44
CA SER A 84 14.29 -19.42 17.91
C SER A 84 14.13 -18.02 18.51
N ARG A 85 14.55 -16.99 17.78
CA ARG A 85 14.45 -15.58 18.18
C ARG A 85 13.04 -15.01 18.13
N PHE A 86 12.08 -15.72 17.54
CA PHE A 86 10.72 -15.20 17.35
C PHE A 86 10.13 -14.60 18.63
N ARG A 87 10.14 -15.33 19.75
CA ARG A 87 9.47 -14.92 20.97
C ARG A 87 9.95 -13.57 21.52
N ALA A 88 11.26 -13.32 21.51
CA ALA A 88 11.85 -12.06 21.98
C ALA A 88 11.53 -10.90 21.01
N TYR A 89 11.68 -11.11 19.70
CA TYR A 89 11.40 -10.07 18.71
C TYR A 89 9.91 -9.81 18.54
N TYR A 90 9.06 -10.81 18.77
CA TYR A 90 7.60 -10.64 18.75
C TYR A 90 7.12 -9.78 19.93
N GLY A 91 7.64 -10.03 21.16
CA GLY A 91 7.38 -9.17 22.31
C GLY A 91 7.85 -7.75 22.10
N ASN A 92 9.08 -7.57 21.57
CA ASN A 92 9.60 -6.23 21.21
C ASN A 92 8.71 -5.50 20.19
N MET A 93 8.27 -6.18 19.14
CA MET A 93 7.35 -5.62 18.13
C MET A 93 6.04 -5.14 18.76
N LEU A 94 5.45 -5.95 19.65
CA LEU A 94 4.18 -5.59 20.31
C LEU A 94 4.36 -4.42 21.28
N ILE A 95 5.48 -4.35 22.04
CA ILE A 95 5.80 -3.22 22.91
C ILE A 95 5.93 -1.94 22.09
N LEU A 96 6.72 -1.98 21.02
CA LEU A 96 6.92 -0.81 20.16
C LEU A 96 5.62 -0.36 19.49
N ALA A 97 4.75 -1.30 19.06
CA ALA A 97 3.46 -0.97 18.49
C ALA A 97 2.53 -0.33 19.52
N ALA A 98 2.43 -0.90 20.72
CA ALA A 98 1.60 -0.35 21.79
C ALA A 98 2.07 1.02 22.28
N ALA A 99 3.37 1.23 22.39
CA ALA A 99 3.95 2.51 22.84
C ALA A 99 3.84 3.62 21.77
N SER A 100 4.04 3.28 20.49
CA SER A 100 4.01 4.28 19.41
C SER A 100 2.60 4.61 18.91
N LEU A 101 1.62 3.71 19.05
CA LEU A 101 0.25 3.92 18.55
C LEU A 101 -0.39 5.21 19.11
N PRO A 102 -0.40 5.49 20.43
CA PRO A 102 -0.99 6.72 20.95
C PRO A 102 -0.30 7.99 20.41
N VAL A 103 1.03 7.95 20.26
CA VAL A 103 1.82 9.06 19.73
C VAL A 103 1.46 9.30 18.25
N VAL A 104 1.39 8.25 17.45
CA VAL A 104 1.03 8.34 16.02
C VAL A 104 -0.42 8.80 15.85
N VAL A 105 -1.34 8.33 16.70
CA VAL A 105 -2.73 8.79 16.70
C VAL A 105 -2.79 10.29 17.05
N ALA A 106 -2.09 10.74 18.07
CA ALA A 106 -2.06 12.16 18.45
C ALA A 106 -1.50 13.05 17.31
N LEU A 107 -0.41 12.62 16.67
CA LEU A 107 0.13 13.29 15.48
C LEU A 107 -0.86 13.27 14.32
N GLY A 108 -1.52 12.13 14.09
CA GLY A 108 -2.55 11.98 13.05
C GLY A 108 -3.75 12.89 13.28
N VAL A 109 -4.18 13.06 14.54
CA VAL A 109 -5.23 14.01 14.93
C VAL A 109 -4.81 15.45 14.64
N ALA A 110 -3.59 15.83 14.99
CA ALA A 110 -3.09 17.18 14.70
C ALA A 110 -3.04 17.44 13.18
N VAL A 111 -2.62 16.43 12.39
CA VAL A 111 -2.61 16.52 10.94
C VAL A 111 -4.03 16.60 10.38
N ALA A 112 -4.95 15.74 10.84
CA ALA A 112 -6.33 15.74 10.40
C ALA A 112 -7.04 17.06 10.72
N ALA A 113 -6.87 17.57 11.93
CA ALA A 113 -7.43 18.86 12.35
C ALA A 113 -6.90 20.04 11.51
N GLY A 114 -5.63 19.98 11.05
CA GLY A 114 -5.05 20.99 10.16
C GLY A 114 -5.43 20.80 8.69
N ALA A 115 -5.70 19.58 8.26
CA ALA A 115 -5.96 19.25 6.86
C ALA A 115 -7.45 19.24 6.50
N MET A 116 -8.34 18.83 7.42
CA MET A 116 -9.78 18.74 7.14
C MET A 116 -10.45 20.10 7.37
N GLN A 117 -11.33 20.49 6.44
CA GLN A 117 -12.17 21.68 6.58
C GLN A 117 -13.48 21.38 7.34
N SER A 118 -13.87 20.11 7.40
CA SER A 118 -15.10 19.68 8.04
C SER A 118 -14.96 19.60 9.56
N THR A 119 -16.03 19.93 10.26
CA THR A 119 -16.17 19.78 11.73
C THR A 119 -16.51 18.32 12.06
N VAL A 120 -15.54 17.43 11.94
CA VAL A 120 -15.68 16.07 12.50
C VAL A 120 -15.31 16.14 13.98
N ASP A 121 -16.11 15.49 14.83
CA ASP A 121 -15.84 15.41 16.25
C ASP A 121 -14.42 14.86 16.51
N LEU A 122 -13.67 15.52 17.36
CA LEU A 122 -12.30 15.14 17.71
C LEU A 122 -12.23 13.70 18.23
N LEU A 123 -13.21 13.27 19.01
CA LEU A 123 -13.29 11.90 19.52
C LEU A 123 -13.42 10.89 18.38
N LEU A 124 -14.23 11.19 17.37
CA LEU A 124 -14.41 10.34 16.20
C LEU A 124 -13.13 10.24 15.37
N ILE A 125 -12.37 11.33 15.23
CA ILE A 125 -11.06 11.32 14.57
C ILE A 125 -10.10 10.39 15.34
N VAL A 126 -10.01 10.53 16.65
CA VAL A 126 -9.15 9.65 17.50
C VAL A 126 -9.55 8.19 17.34
N VAL A 127 -10.84 7.88 17.44
CA VAL A 127 -11.36 6.51 17.35
C VAL A 127 -11.10 5.92 15.96
N ALA A 128 -11.36 6.68 14.89
CA ALA A 128 -11.13 6.24 13.52
C ALA A 128 -9.64 5.94 13.26
N LEU A 129 -8.75 6.86 13.65
CA LEU A 129 -7.31 6.69 13.46
C LEU A 129 -6.78 5.51 14.28
N ALA A 130 -7.15 5.40 15.55
CA ALA A 130 -6.73 4.31 16.41
C ALA A 130 -7.17 2.94 15.86
N ALA A 131 -8.44 2.83 15.43
CA ALA A 131 -9.01 1.64 14.87
C ALA A 131 -8.30 1.18 13.59
N GLU A 132 -8.25 2.06 12.60
CA GLU A 132 -7.74 1.74 11.28
C GLU A 132 -6.23 1.50 11.29
N ILE A 133 -5.46 2.29 12.04
CA ILE A 133 -4.02 2.11 12.18
C ILE A 133 -3.71 0.78 12.89
N ALA A 134 -4.40 0.48 14.00
CA ALA A 134 -4.14 -0.74 14.77
C ALA A 134 -4.40 -2.01 13.96
N VAL A 135 -5.56 -2.11 13.28
CA VAL A 135 -5.90 -3.30 12.49
C VAL A 135 -5.01 -3.46 11.27
N ALA A 136 -4.71 -2.36 10.56
CA ALA A 136 -3.85 -2.41 9.39
C ALA A 136 -2.40 -2.81 9.77
N ARG A 137 -1.85 -2.22 10.85
CA ARG A 137 -0.51 -2.55 11.34
C ARG A 137 -0.41 -3.98 11.82
N MET A 138 -1.40 -4.47 12.59
CA MET A 138 -1.36 -5.82 13.12
C MET A 138 -1.57 -6.88 12.04
N SER A 139 -2.46 -6.62 11.07
CA SER A 139 -2.62 -7.47 9.89
C SER A 139 -1.32 -7.60 9.10
N ALA A 140 -0.69 -6.46 8.76
CA ALA A 140 0.59 -6.45 8.05
C ALA A 140 1.70 -7.16 8.84
N SER A 141 1.76 -6.97 10.16
CA SER A 141 2.75 -7.61 11.02
C SER A 141 2.59 -9.13 11.05
N LEU A 142 1.36 -9.64 11.17
CA LEU A 142 1.10 -11.09 11.15
C LEU A 142 1.41 -11.70 9.77
N GLU A 143 1.08 -11.00 8.68
CA GLU A 143 1.47 -11.40 7.32
C GLU A 143 2.99 -11.56 7.22
N LEU A 144 3.75 -10.56 7.69
CA LEU A 144 5.22 -10.59 7.68
C LEU A 144 5.78 -11.73 8.53
N VAL A 145 5.21 -12.00 9.73
CA VAL A 145 5.57 -13.13 10.57
C VAL A 145 5.40 -14.46 9.84
N MET A 146 4.26 -14.64 9.14
CA MET A 146 4.01 -15.86 8.37
C MET A 146 4.98 -16.01 7.20
N VAL A 147 5.29 -14.91 6.51
CA VAL A 147 6.30 -14.89 5.44
C VAL A 147 7.68 -15.28 5.97
N ALA A 148 8.09 -14.76 7.14
CA ALA A 148 9.37 -15.11 7.77
C ALA A 148 9.48 -16.62 8.11
N HIS A 149 8.34 -17.28 8.36
CA HIS A 149 8.26 -18.72 8.57
C HIS A 149 8.07 -19.53 7.28
N GLY A 150 8.10 -18.89 6.11
CA GLY A 150 7.90 -19.53 4.79
C GLY A 150 6.45 -19.88 4.47
N GLN A 151 5.47 -19.31 5.19
CA GLN A 151 4.04 -19.60 5.04
C GLN A 151 3.31 -18.52 4.22
N THR A 152 3.82 -18.20 3.03
CA THR A 152 3.32 -17.11 2.18
C THR A 152 1.84 -17.27 1.79
N ALA A 153 1.37 -18.49 1.58
CA ALA A 153 -0.04 -18.75 1.31
C ALA A 153 -0.94 -18.38 2.50
N ARG A 154 -0.53 -18.70 3.73
CA ARG A 154 -1.26 -18.32 4.95
C ARG A 154 -1.28 -16.81 5.17
N ALA A 155 -0.20 -16.12 4.84
CA ALA A 155 -0.14 -14.66 4.87
C ALA A 155 -1.23 -14.01 3.97
N GLY A 156 -1.44 -14.55 2.78
CA GLY A 156 -2.53 -14.10 1.90
C GLY A 156 -3.92 -14.29 2.52
N TRP A 157 -4.14 -15.38 3.24
CA TRP A 157 -5.40 -15.63 3.94
C TRP A 157 -5.64 -14.67 5.11
N VAL A 158 -4.61 -14.22 5.83
CA VAL A 158 -4.75 -13.18 6.87
C VAL A 158 -5.34 -11.91 6.28
N ARG A 159 -4.78 -11.44 5.16
CA ARG A 159 -5.30 -10.28 4.45
C ARG A 159 -6.75 -10.48 4.00
N MET A 160 -7.04 -11.61 3.38
CA MET A 160 -8.38 -11.95 2.90
C MET A 160 -9.39 -11.99 4.06
N THR A 161 -9.04 -12.57 5.19
CA THR A 161 -9.91 -12.61 6.38
C THR A 161 -10.19 -11.22 6.93
N THR A 162 -9.17 -10.36 7.04
CA THR A 162 -9.35 -8.96 7.49
C THR A 162 -10.38 -8.23 6.61
N VAL A 163 -10.24 -8.36 5.29
CA VAL A 163 -11.15 -7.71 4.32
C VAL A 163 -12.54 -8.33 4.36
N LEU A 164 -12.64 -9.66 4.49
CA LEU A 164 -13.93 -10.36 4.57
C LEU A 164 -14.73 -9.93 5.81
N VAL A 165 -14.08 -9.83 6.96
CA VAL A 165 -14.73 -9.36 8.19
C VAL A 165 -15.24 -7.93 8.00
N ARG A 166 -14.47 -7.04 7.36
CA ARG A 166 -14.89 -5.68 7.03
C ARG A 166 -16.06 -5.66 6.04
N LEU A 167 -16.05 -6.55 5.04
CA LEU A 167 -17.14 -6.68 4.07
C LEU A 167 -18.44 -7.11 4.75
N VAL A 168 -18.38 -8.13 5.61
CA VAL A 168 -19.55 -8.61 6.36
C VAL A 168 -20.09 -7.50 7.25
N LEU A 169 -19.22 -6.76 7.94
CA LEU A 169 -19.62 -5.62 8.75
C LEU A 169 -20.31 -4.53 7.92
N ALA A 170 -19.74 -4.16 6.76
CA ALA A 170 -20.32 -3.17 5.87
C ALA A 170 -21.68 -3.63 5.34
N ALA A 171 -21.78 -4.87 4.89
CA ALA A 171 -23.05 -5.44 4.40
C ALA A 171 -24.12 -5.46 5.51
N ALA A 172 -23.76 -5.88 6.73
CA ALA A 172 -24.69 -5.86 7.86
C ALA A 172 -25.14 -4.44 8.21
N TYR A 173 -24.23 -3.48 8.24
CA TYR A 173 -24.54 -2.11 8.62
C TYR A 173 -25.44 -1.41 7.60
N PHE A 174 -25.09 -1.46 6.32
CA PHE A 174 -25.80 -0.70 5.29
C PHE A 174 -27.05 -1.39 4.74
N PHE A 175 -27.08 -2.73 4.68
CA PHE A 175 -28.20 -3.45 4.07
C PHE A 175 -29.15 -4.12 5.09
N VAL A 176 -28.66 -4.54 6.27
CA VAL A 176 -29.48 -5.22 7.27
C VAL A 176 -30.01 -4.22 8.29
N LEU A 177 -29.14 -3.33 8.81
CA LEU A 177 -29.53 -2.32 9.79
C LEU A 177 -30.05 -1.04 9.14
N ASP A 178 -29.91 -0.89 7.84
CA ASP A 178 -30.32 0.28 7.03
C ASP A 178 -29.86 1.62 7.67
N ARG A 179 -28.60 1.66 8.07
CA ARG A 179 -27.96 2.82 8.70
C ARG A 179 -26.91 3.43 7.75
N HIS A 180 -26.80 4.77 7.77
CA HIS A 180 -25.97 5.52 6.83
C HIS A 180 -25.09 6.58 7.53
N GLY A 181 -24.98 6.57 8.86
CA GLY A 181 -24.20 7.56 9.62
C GLY A 181 -22.72 7.20 9.73
N LEU A 182 -21.82 8.15 9.40
CA LEU A 182 -20.38 7.99 9.53
C LEU A 182 -19.95 7.68 10.97
N ASP A 183 -20.58 8.33 11.95
CA ASP A 183 -20.25 8.19 13.37
C ASP A 183 -20.45 6.76 13.85
N THR A 184 -21.62 6.20 13.59
CA THR A 184 -21.90 4.80 13.96
C THR A 184 -21.00 3.84 13.18
N TRP A 185 -20.73 4.13 11.91
CA TRP A 185 -19.78 3.34 11.10
C TRP A 185 -18.38 3.31 11.74
N ILE A 186 -17.86 4.45 12.19
CA ILE A 186 -16.55 4.55 12.85
C ILE A 186 -16.51 3.70 14.13
N TRP A 187 -17.55 3.74 14.96
CA TRP A 187 -17.61 2.92 16.18
C TRP A 187 -17.66 1.42 15.89
N LEU A 188 -18.40 0.99 14.86
CA LEU A 188 -18.41 -0.41 14.43
C LEU A 188 -17.06 -0.86 13.89
N VAL A 189 -16.41 -0.02 13.13
CA VAL A 189 -15.04 -0.24 12.65
C VAL A 189 -14.07 -0.34 13.82
N PHE A 190 -14.21 0.47 14.84
CA PHE A 190 -13.39 0.40 16.05
C PHE A 190 -13.57 -0.94 16.77
N LEU A 191 -14.80 -1.38 17.00
CA LEU A 191 -15.07 -2.67 17.64
C LEU A 191 -14.49 -3.83 16.82
N GLN A 192 -14.73 -3.83 15.50
CA GLN A 192 -14.17 -4.81 14.57
C GLN A 192 -12.63 -4.81 14.61
N SER A 193 -12.01 -3.63 14.62
CA SER A 193 -10.55 -3.47 14.64
C SER A 193 -9.95 -4.00 15.94
N LEU A 194 -10.60 -3.75 17.07
CA LEU A 194 -10.18 -4.27 18.37
C LEU A 194 -10.19 -5.81 18.38
N ILE A 195 -11.32 -6.41 17.94
CA ILE A 195 -11.47 -7.88 17.88
C ILE A 195 -10.42 -8.50 16.96
N VAL A 196 -10.23 -7.96 15.75
CA VAL A 196 -9.28 -8.50 14.77
C VAL A 196 -7.84 -8.33 15.26
N THR A 197 -7.48 -7.17 15.81
CA THR A 197 -6.14 -6.90 16.34
C THR A 197 -5.80 -7.87 17.46
N VAL A 198 -6.68 -8.04 18.44
CA VAL A 198 -6.48 -8.96 19.56
C VAL A 198 -6.39 -10.42 19.06
N SER A 199 -7.27 -10.80 18.12
CA SER A 199 -7.26 -12.14 17.53
C SER A 199 -5.93 -12.42 16.82
N TYR A 200 -5.35 -11.47 16.10
CA TYR A 200 -4.09 -11.65 15.40
C TYR A 200 -2.88 -11.73 16.34
N VAL A 201 -2.89 -10.98 17.44
CA VAL A 201 -1.88 -11.16 18.50
C VAL A 201 -1.96 -12.59 19.09
N ILE A 202 -3.17 -13.05 19.40
CA ILE A 202 -3.37 -14.40 19.93
C ILE A 202 -2.94 -15.49 18.93
N VAL A 203 -3.32 -15.34 17.66
CA VAL A 203 -2.94 -16.28 16.59
C VAL A 203 -1.42 -16.33 16.43
N GLY A 204 -0.74 -15.20 16.39
CA GLY A 204 0.72 -15.15 16.34
C GLY A 204 1.39 -15.85 17.52
N ALA A 205 0.89 -15.57 18.72
CA ALA A 205 1.40 -16.20 19.95
C ALA A 205 1.15 -17.73 20.01
N ARG A 206 -0.02 -18.19 19.55
CA ARG A 206 -0.36 -19.62 19.52
C ARG A 206 0.40 -20.41 18.46
N LEU A 207 0.63 -19.82 17.28
CA LEU A 207 1.29 -20.52 16.17
C LEU A 207 2.81 -20.57 16.31
N TYR A 208 3.43 -19.52 16.86
CA TYR A 208 4.89 -19.37 16.82
C TYR A 208 5.53 -19.22 18.21
N GLY A 209 4.74 -19.11 19.25
CA GLY A 209 5.17 -19.05 20.66
C GLY A 209 4.83 -17.72 21.34
N GLN A 210 4.65 -17.80 22.65
CA GLN A 210 4.28 -16.65 23.48
C GLN A 210 5.36 -15.56 23.43
N PRO A 211 4.96 -14.26 23.37
CA PRO A 211 5.90 -13.15 23.36
C PRO A 211 6.70 -13.11 24.67
N VAL A 212 7.98 -12.81 24.57
CA VAL A 212 8.81 -12.43 25.71
C VAL A 212 8.84 -10.91 25.74
N TRP A 213 8.26 -10.33 26.80
CA TRP A 213 8.12 -8.89 26.97
C TRP A 213 9.46 -8.25 27.33
N ASN A 214 10.28 -7.98 26.31
CA ASN A 214 11.58 -7.33 26.45
C ASN A 214 11.78 -6.33 25.32
N LEU A 215 12.22 -5.11 25.68
CA LEU A 215 12.55 -4.08 24.71
C LEU A 215 14.00 -4.27 24.21
N LEU A 216 14.14 -4.51 22.93
CA LEU A 216 15.44 -4.69 22.28
C LEU A 216 15.95 -3.31 21.79
N SER A 217 16.49 -2.52 22.73
CA SER A 217 16.90 -1.12 22.46
C SER A 217 17.93 -1.00 21.35
N GLY A 218 18.86 -1.97 21.23
CA GLY A 218 19.87 -2.02 20.14
C GLY A 218 19.28 -2.18 18.73
N GLU A 219 18.02 -2.62 18.60
CA GLU A 219 17.35 -2.82 17.32
C GLU A 219 16.48 -1.61 16.89
N ILE A 220 16.21 -0.67 17.79
CA ILE A 220 15.32 0.48 17.51
C ILE A 220 15.85 1.32 16.35
N GLY A 221 17.16 1.61 16.32
CA GLY A 221 17.76 2.41 15.26
C GLY A 221 17.59 1.78 13.87
N SER A 222 17.82 0.47 13.76
CA SER A 222 17.62 -0.23 12.48
C SER A 222 16.16 -0.31 12.07
N GLY A 223 15.25 -0.51 13.03
CA GLY A 223 13.81 -0.46 12.80
C GLY A 223 13.32 0.89 12.30
N THR A 224 13.80 1.98 12.92
CA THR A 224 13.43 3.36 12.53
C THR A 224 13.84 3.67 11.08
N LEU A 225 14.96 3.16 10.60
CA LEU A 225 15.34 3.33 9.18
C LEU A 225 14.35 2.65 8.22
N PHE A 226 13.87 1.44 8.55
CA PHE A 226 12.80 0.80 7.78
C PHE A 226 11.51 1.63 7.83
N CYS A 227 11.13 2.09 9.02
CA CYS A 227 9.96 2.93 9.25
C CYS A 227 9.98 4.20 8.38
N ILE A 228 11.07 4.96 8.38
CA ILE A 228 11.21 6.19 7.57
C ILE A 228 11.04 5.89 6.08
N THR A 229 11.69 4.84 5.58
CA THR A 229 11.60 4.47 4.16
C THR A 229 10.18 4.09 3.75
N GLN A 230 9.48 3.30 4.57
CA GLN A 230 8.11 2.90 4.28
C GLN A 230 7.13 4.06 4.42
N SER A 231 7.31 4.92 5.42
CA SER A 231 6.50 6.12 5.61
C SER A 231 6.63 7.10 4.45
N ALA A 232 7.84 7.28 3.88
CA ALA A 232 8.03 8.11 2.69
C ALA A 232 7.24 7.58 1.48
N ARG A 233 7.23 6.26 1.28
CA ARG A 233 6.42 5.61 0.22
C ARG A 233 4.92 5.73 0.47
N ALA A 234 4.50 5.53 1.72
CA ALA A 234 3.11 5.68 2.12
C ALA A 234 2.63 7.13 1.96
N ALA A 235 3.46 8.11 2.29
CA ALA A 235 3.18 9.51 2.05
C ALA A 235 2.94 9.79 0.57
N GLN A 236 3.81 9.32 -0.33
CA GLN A 236 3.63 9.49 -1.78
C GLN A 236 2.27 8.95 -2.28
N SER A 237 1.75 7.90 -1.66
CA SER A 237 0.50 7.27 -2.04
C SER A 237 -0.75 7.87 -1.40
N ASN A 238 -0.60 8.81 -0.44
CA ASN A 238 -1.72 9.33 0.34
C ASN A 238 -1.77 10.86 0.42
N LEU A 239 -0.66 11.57 0.10
CA LEU A 239 -0.56 13.03 0.16
C LEU A 239 -1.55 13.73 -0.74
N ASP A 240 -1.89 13.16 -1.88
CA ASP A 240 -2.87 13.68 -2.83
C ASP A 240 -4.23 13.93 -2.16
N ARG A 241 -4.75 12.94 -1.45
CA ARG A 241 -6.03 13.03 -0.73
C ARG A 241 -5.94 13.94 0.49
N MET A 242 -4.82 13.90 1.21
CA MET A 242 -4.59 14.73 2.36
C MET A 242 -4.46 16.22 1.97
N VAL A 243 -3.76 16.52 0.88
CA VAL A 243 -3.68 17.88 0.35
C VAL A 243 -5.04 18.35 -0.18
N LEU A 244 -5.77 17.46 -0.89
CA LEU A 244 -7.10 17.81 -1.42
C LEU A 244 -8.08 18.16 -0.28
N SER A 245 -8.09 17.40 0.82
CA SER A 245 -9.01 17.65 1.93
C SER A 245 -8.82 19.02 2.61
N ARG A 246 -7.66 19.67 2.40
CA ARG A 246 -7.39 21.03 2.91
C ARG A 246 -7.99 22.13 2.04
N TYR A 247 -8.15 21.90 0.72
CA TYR A 247 -8.48 22.93 -0.27
C TYR A 247 -9.79 22.69 -1.01
N ALA A 248 -10.43 21.54 -0.82
CA ALA A 248 -11.68 21.16 -1.47
C ALA A 248 -12.70 20.71 -0.42
N ASP A 249 -13.97 20.69 -0.82
CA ASP A 249 -15.07 20.19 0.00
C ASP A 249 -15.04 18.66 0.17
N ASP A 250 -15.81 18.15 1.10
CA ASP A 250 -15.87 16.72 1.42
C ASP A 250 -16.35 15.90 0.22
N ALA A 251 -17.28 16.42 -0.58
CA ALA A 251 -17.78 15.76 -1.79
C ALA A 251 -16.67 15.57 -2.82
N ALA A 252 -15.86 16.61 -3.06
CA ALA A 252 -14.71 16.53 -3.96
C ALA A 252 -13.67 15.50 -3.50
N VAL A 253 -13.40 15.43 -2.19
CA VAL A 253 -12.53 14.42 -1.60
C VAL A 253 -13.11 13.01 -1.76
N GLY A 254 -14.44 12.87 -1.63
CA GLY A 254 -15.16 11.60 -1.85
C GLY A 254 -15.06 11.13 -3.30
N LEU A 255 -15.29 12.02 -4.26
CA LEU A 255 -15.16 11.74 -5.68
C LEU A 255 -13.73 11.33 -6.06
N TYR A 256 -12.73 12.06 -5.57
CA TYR A 256 -11.32 11.75 -5.79
C TYR A 256 -10.91 10.44 -5.10
N GLY A 257 -11.41 10.19 -3.89
CA GLY A 257 -11.21 8.95 -3.15
C GLY A 257 -11.74 7.74 -3.92
N ALA A 258 -12.93 7.84 -4.50
CA ALA A 258 -13.51 6.83 -5.37
C ALA A 258 -12.64 6.58 -6.61
N ALA A 259 -12.24 7.65 -7.30
CA ALA A 259 -11.36 7.58 -8.47
C ALA A 259 -10.02 6.89 -8.14
N SER A 260 -9.42 7.20 -6.99
CA SER A 260 -8.17 6.58 -6.52
C SER A 260 -8.30 5.07 -6.31
N ARG A 261 -9.49 4.56 -5.95
CA ARG A 261 -9.72 3.11 -5.81
C ARG A 261 -9.72 2.40 -7.16
N PHE A 262 -10.32 2.99 -8.19
CA PHE A 262 -10.22 2.47 -9.55
C PHE A 262 -8.77 2.45 -10.04
N LEU A 263 -8.01 3.53 -9.77
CA LEU A 263 -6.60 3.60 -10.12
C LEU A 263 -5.77 2.48 -9.44
N GLN A 264 -6.01 2.21 -8.15
CA GLN A 264 -5.33 1.14 -7.41
C GLN A 264 -5.59 -0.24 -8.04
N LEU A 265 -6.81 -0.52 -8.48
CA LEU A 265 -7.14 -1.74 -9.19
C LEU A 265 -6.41 -1.83 -10.54
N GLY A 266 -6.38 -0.75 -11.30
CA GLY A 266 -5.69 -0.69 -12.58
C GLY A 266 -4.17 -0.88 -12.46
N MET A 267 -3.59 -0.55 -11.32
CA MET A 267 -2.16 -0.75 -11.07
C MET A 267 -1.79 -2.23 -10.85
N PHE A 268 -2.75 -3.09 -10.52
CA PHE A 268 -2.49 -4.48 -10.16
C PHE A 268 -1.82 -5.31 -11.28
N PRO A 269 -2.28 -5.28 -12.57
CA PRO A 269 -1.63 -6.01 -13.66
C PRO A 269 -0.16 -5.60 -13.84
N VAL A 270 0.15 -4.30 -13.70
CA VAL A 270 1.52 -3.78 -13.76
C VAL A 270 2.37 -4.36 -12.63
N GLN A 271 1.84 -4.38 -11.40
CA GLN A 271 2.52 -4.95 -10.24
C GLN A 271 2.79 -6.46 -10.39
N VAL A 272 1.84 -7.22 -10.94
CA VAL A 272 2.01 -8.66 -11.19
C VAL A 272 3.14 -8.88 -12.20
N LEU A 273 3.13 -8.16 -13.32
CA LEU A 273 4.17 -8.29 -14.34
C LEU A 273 5.55 -7.90 -13.76
N THR A 274 5.61 -6.81 -13.00
CA THR A 274 6.85 -6.38 -12.32
C THR A 274 7.39 -7.47 -11.39
N ARG A 275 6.54 -8.10 -10.56
CA ARG A 275 6.96 -9.20 -9.68
C ARG A 275 7.54 -10.39 -10.44
N ILE A 276 7.00 -10.74 -11.59
CA ILE A 276 7.50 -11.82 -12.44
C ILE A 276 8.88 -11.46 -13.03
N LEU A 277 9.09 -10.21 -13.41
CA LEU A 277 10.32 -9.73 -14.02
C LEU A 277 11.42 -9.45 -12.99
N TYR A 278 11.07 -9.09 -11.76
CA TYR A 278 11.97 -8.62 -10.71
C TYR A 278 13.21 -9.52 -10.46
N PRO A 279 13.09 -10.86 -10.34
CA PRO A 279 14.26 -11.73 -10.13
C PRO A 279 15.27 -11.66 -11.26
N LYS A 280 14.80 -11.43 -12.48
CA LYS A 280 15.67 -11.38 -13.67
C LYS A 280 16.60 -10.15 -13.67
N TYR A 281 16.18 -9.05 -13.00
CA TYR A 281 17.04 -7.87 -12.84
C TYR A 281 18.29 -8.17 -12.03
N PHE A 282 18.22 -9.03 -11.01
CA PHE A 282 19.40 -9.45 -10.24
C PHE A 282 20.33 -10.33 -11.08
N VAL A 283 19.80 -11.21 -11.92
CA VAL A 283 20.60 -12.05 -12.81
C VAL A 283 21.36 -11.19 -13.82
N HIS A 284 20.69 -10.23 -14.45
CA HIS A 284 21.36 -9.32 -15.39
C HIS A 284 22.25 -8.31 -14.69
N GLY A 285 21.86 -7.82 -13.51
CA GLY A 285 22.59 -6.86 -12.72
C GLY A 285 23.89 -7.38 -12.13
N ALA A 286 24.05 -8.71 -11.98
CA ALA A 286 25.33 -9.32 -11.64
C ALA A 286 26.44 -8.96 -12.65
N ASN A 287 26.09 -8.63 -13.89
CA ASN A 287 27.00 -8.16 -14.95
C ASN A 287 27.05 -6.61 -15.04
N GLY A 288 26.66 -5.91 -13.99
CA GLY A 288 26.71 -4.46 -13.88
C GLY A 288 25.42 -3.75 -14.31
N ILE A 289 25.43 -2.40 -14.11
CA ILE A 289 24.26 -1.57 -14.39
C ILE A 289 23.91 -1.51 -15.89
N ALA A 290 24.92 -1.56 -16.77
CA ALA A 290 24.70 -1.54 -18.22
C ALA A 290 23.90 -2.76 -18.71
N ALA A 291 24.16 -3.95 -18.14
CA ALA A 291 23.43 -5.17 -18.47
C ALA A 291 22.00 -5.14 -17.91
N SER A 292 21.83 -4.70 -16.66
CA SER A 292 20.51 -4.52 -16.03
C SER A 292 19.66 -3.50 -16.79
N ARG A 293 20.25 -2.37 -17.22
CA ARG A 293 19.59 -1.34 -18.02
C ARG A 293 19.14 -1.85 -19.40
N ARG A 294 19.98 -2.61 -20.10
CA ARG A 294 19.57 -3.22 -21.38
C ARG A 294 18.35 -4.14 -21.22
N TYR A 295 18.32 -4.91 -20.14
CA TYR A 295 17.16 -5.72 -19.83
C TYR A 295 15.92 -4.85 -19.51
N ALA A 296 16.09 -3.77 -18.74
CA ALA A 296 15.04 -2.81 -18.44
C ALA A 296 14.43 -2.21 -19.72
N ILE A 297 15.27 -1.70 -20.65
CA ILE A 297 14.83 -1.15 -21.92
C ILE A 297 14.04 -2.18 -22.73
N ARG A 298 14.50 -3.44 -22.76
CA ARG A 298 13.78 -4.52 -23.46
C ARG A 298 12.41 -4.83 -22.87
N MET A 299 12.24 -4.70 -21.54
CA MET A 299 10.97 -5.01 -20.84
C MET A 299 10.02 -3.80 -20.79
N THR A 300 10.52 -2.58 -21.01
CA THR A 300 9.73 -1.36 -20.97
C THR A 300 8.51 -1.37 -21.89
N PRO A 301 8.59 -1.82 -23.17
CA PRO A 301 7.40 -1.85 -24.03
C PRO A 301 6.28 -2.74 -23.48
N ALA A 302 6.63 -3.89 -22.87
CA ALA A 302 5.64 -4.77 -22.27
C ALA A 302 4.97 -4.15 -21.05
N LEU A 303 5.74 -3.53 -20.14
CA LEU A 303 5.21 -2.84 -18.96
C LEU A 303 4.38 -1.62 -19.36
N LEU A 304 4.86 -0.83 -20.34
CA LEU A 304 4.11 0.32 -20.86
C LEU A 304 2.80 -0.13 -21.51
N GLY A 305 2.82 -1.19 -22.32
CA GLY A 305 1.63 -1.78 -22.95
C GLY A 305 0.60 -2.22 -21.91
N VAL A 306 1.04 -2.92 -20.84
CA VAL A 306 0.15 -3.28 -19.73
C VAL A 306 -0.37 -2.03 -19.01
N GLY A 307 0.46 -1.02 -18.79
CA GLY A 307 0.05 0.25 -18.19
C GLY A 307 -1.02 0.99 -19.01
N VAL A 308 -0.86 1.05 -20.33
CA VAL A 308 -1.84 1.64 -21.25
C VAL A 308 -3.14 0.86 -21.26
N LEU A 309 -3.08 -0.47 -21.37
CA LEU A 309 -4.27 -1.33 -21.34
C LEU A 309 -5.00 -1.22 -19.98
N SER A 310 -4.26 -1.19 -18.88
CA SER A 310 -4.83 -0.95 -17.56
C SER A 310 -5.48 0.42 -17.45
N GLY A 311 -4.85 1.47 -17.98
CA GLY A 311 -5.41 2.83 -18.03
C GLY A 311 -6.71 2.87 -18.81
N ALA A 312 -6.74 2.29 -19.99
CA ALA A 312 -7.96 2.17 -20.80
C ALA A 312 -9.05 1.38 -20.06
N GLY A 313 -8.69 0.25 -19.44
CA GLY A 313 -9.62 -0.56 -18.66
C GLY A 313 -10.20 0.22 -17.46
N VAL A 314 -9.39 0.99 -16.74
CA VAL A 314 -9.83 1.87 -15.64
C VAL A 314 -10.74 2.98 -16.15
N ALA A 315 -10.42 3.62 -17.28
CA ALA A 315 -11.25 4.65 -17.87
C ALA A 315 -12.63 4.10 -18.30
N ILE A 316 -12.67 2.90 -18.87
CA ILE A 316 -13.94 2.21 -19.20
C ILE A 316 -14.70 1.83 -17.91
N ALA A 317 -14.01 1.25 -16.91
CA ALA A 317 -14.63 0.89 -15.65
C ALA A 317 -15.19 2.10 -14.88
N ALA A 318 -14.59 3.28 -15.03
CA ALA A 318 -15.08 4.53 -14.44
C ALA A 318 -16.52 4.86 -14.86
N LEU A 319 -16.93 4.50 -16.08
CA LEU A 319 -18.30 4.70 -16.56
C LEU A 319 -19.35 3.93 -15.75
N LEU A 320 -18.91 2.89 -15.02
CA LEU A 320 -19.78 2.12 -14.13
C LEU A 320 -19.88 2.73 -12.73
N ALA A 321 -19.02 3.70 -12.37
CA ALA A 321 -18.99 4.29 -11.04
C ALA A 321 -20.36 4.82 -10.58
N PRO A 322 -21.13 5.59 -11.38
CA PRO A 322 -22.45 6.08 -10.94
C PRO A 322 -23.47 4.97 -10.71
N ARG A 323 -23.35 3.85 -11.45
CA ARG A 323 -24.24 2.69 -11.25
C ARG A 323 -23.90 1.89 -10.01
N VAL A 324 -22.61 1.74 -9.72
CA VAL A 324 -22.09 0.91 -8.61
C VAL A 324 -22.11 1.68 -7.29
N LEU A 325 -21.65 2.93 -7.29
CA LEU A 325 -21.48 3.75 -6.09
C LEU A 325 -22.70 4.64 -5.79
N GLY A 326 -23.49 4.98 -6.80
CA GLY A 326 -24.61 5.91 -6.74
C GLY A 326 -24.46 7.08 -7.71
N ALA A 327 -25.56 7.69 -8.12
CA ALA A 327 -25.59 8.77 -9.12
C ALA A 327 -24.74 9.99 -8.70
N GLU A 328 -24.62 10.26 -7.41
CA GLU A 328 -23.81 11.35 -6.84
C GLU A 328 -22.29 11.21 -7.13
N TYR A 329 -21.82 9.99 -7.44
CA TYR A 329 -20.44 9.74 -7.86
C TYR A 329 -20.18 10.01 -9.35
N GLY A 330 -21.13 10.60 -10.08
CA GLY A 330 -20.98 10.94 -11.51
C GLY A 330 -19.70 11.74 -11.81
N GLY A 331 -19.36 12.70 -10.95
CA GLY A 331 -18.14 13.49 -11.07
C GLY A 331 -16.84 12.70 -10.92
N SER A 332 -16.87 11.50 -10.31
CA SER A 332 -15.67 10.65 -10.20
C SER A 332 -15.20 10.08 -11.55
N VAL A 333 -16.06 10.04 -12.56
CA VAL A 333 -15.73 9.52 -13.90
C VAL A 333 -14.63 10.37 -14.55
N GLU A 334 -14.81 11.70 -14.62
CA GLU A 334 -13.82 12.62 -15.19
C GLU A 334 -12.48 12.53 -14.43
N ILE A 335 -12.55 12.49 -13.08
CA ILE A 335 -11.37 12.36 -12.22
C ILE A 335 -10.64 11.04 -12.49
N THR A 336 -11.38 9.93 -12.57
CA THR A 336 -10.79 8.60 -12.83
C THR A 336 -10.13 8.53 -14.19
N VAL A 337 -10.79 9.06 -15.24
CA VAL A 337 -10.22 9.13 -16.59
C VAL A 337 -8.93 9.95 -16.58
N GLY A 338 -8.93 11.11 -15.92
CA GLY A 338 -7.73 11.94 -15.79
C GLY A 338 -6.58 11.21 -15.07
N LEU A 339 -6.88 10.54 -13.96
CA LEU A 339 -5.89 9.75 -13.20
C LEU A 339 -5.41 8.51 -13.96
N ALA A 340 -6.23 7.91 -14.83
CA ALA A 340 -5.87 6.71 -15.59
C ALA A 340 -4.64 6.93 -16.48
N PHE A 341 -4.39 8.16 -16.94
CA PHE A 341 -3.16 8.51 -17.67
C PHE A 341 -1.88 8.37 -16.84
N SER A 342 -1.98 8.28 -15.51
CA SER A 342 -0.82 8.03 -14.67
C SER A 342 -0.35 6.57 -14.73
N LEU A 343 -1.21 5.60 -15.06
CA LEU A 343 -0.88 4.17 -15.07
C LEU A 343 0.29 3.83 -16.00
N PRO A 344 0.33 4.29 -17.27
CA PRO A 344 1.50 4.09 -18.11
C PRO A 344 2.76 4.81 -17.57
N LEU A 345 2.61 6.01 -16.97
CA LEU A 345 3.74 6.72 -16.36
C LEU A 345 4.30 5.96 -15.15
N MET A 346 3.42 5.43 -14.29
CA MET A 346 3.82 4.58 -13.16
C MET A 346 4.46 3.28 -13.66
N ALA A 347 3.91 2.63 -14.69
CA ALA A 347 4.48 1.44 -15.28
C ALA A 347 5.89 1.68 -15.84
N LEU A 348 6.16 2.85 -16.39
CA LEU A 348 7.47 3.25 -16.92
C LEU A 348 8.54 3.41 -15.83
N GLN A 349 8.17 3.65 -14.58
CA GLN A 349 9.10 3.81 -13.45
C GLN A 349 9.73 2.49 -13.02
N TYR A 350 8.98 1.38 -13.06
CA TYR A 350 9.43 0.09 -12.54
C TYR A 350 10.69 -0.45 -13.20
N PRO A 351 10.82 -0.49 -14.55
CA PRO A 351 12.00 -1.04 -15.18
C PRO A 351 13.29 -0.31 -14.77
N ALA A 352 13.24 1.03 -14.71
CA ALA A 352 14.38 1.84 -14.32
C ALA A 352 14.76 1.64 -12.84
N ALA A 353 13.75 1.64 -11.95
CA ALA A 353 13.94 1.41 -10.52
C ALA A 353 14.51 0.01 -10.23
N ASP A 354 13.98 -1.00 -10.91
CA ASP A 354 14.40 -2.39 -10.73
C ASP A 354 15.79 -2.65 -11.35
N ALA A 355 16.16 -1.91 -12.42
CA ALA A 355 17.52 -1.95 -12.97
C ALA A 355 18.55 -1.45 -11.96
N LEU A 356 18.28 -0.36 -11.26
CA LEU A 356 19.14 0.15 -10.18
C LEU A 356 19.26 -0.87 -9.04
N THR A 357 18.13 -1.49 -8.65
CA THR A 357 18.14 -2.51 -7.60
C THR A 357 18.93 -3.74 -7.99
N GLY A 358 18.71 -4.26 -9.19
CA GLY A 358 19.41 -5.42 -9.71
C GLY A 358 20.91 -5.24 -9.78
N ALA A 359 21.38 -4.02 -10.07
CA ALA A 359 22.78 -3.63 -10.09
C ALA A 359 23.37 -3.29 -8.70
N GLY A 360 22.66 -3.58 -7.59
CA GLY A 360 23.10 -3.33 -6.22
C GLY A 360 23.01 -1.87 -5.76
N ARG A 361 22.42 -0.96 -6.56
CA ARG A 361 22.28 0.46 -6.24
C ARG A 361 20.97 0.80 -5.51
N GLN A 362 20.62 -0.04 -4.53
CA GLN A 362 19.36 0.09 -3.76
C GLN A 362 19.30 1.39 -2.95
N GLY A 363 20.43 1.84 -2.40
CA GLY A 363 20.51 3.10 -1.65
C GLY A 363 20.18 4.31 -2.53
N LEU A 364 20.66 4.33 -3.78
CA LEU A 364 20.36 5.39 -4.74
C LEU A 364 18.86 5.39 -5.12
N ARG A 365 18.29 4.22 -5.38
CA ARG A 365 16.83 4.09 -5.58
C ARG A 365 16.05 4.64 -4.39
N ALA A 366 16.43 4.27 -3.17
CA ALA A 366 15.75 4.75 -1.95
C ALA A 366 15.86 6.28 -1.81
N ALA A 367 17.03 6.85 -2.06
CA ALA A 367 17.23 8.30 -2.02
C ALA A 367 16.36 9.03 -3.05
N ILE A 368 16.27 8.52 -4.29
CA ILE A 368 15.41 9.08 -5.34
C ILE A 368 13.94 9.07 -4.91
N TYR A 369 13.44 7.94 -4.41
CA TYR A 369 12.04 7.86 -3.97
C TYR A 369 11.76 8.77 -2.77
N SER A 370 12.68 8.88 -1.81
CA SER A 370 12.51 9.78 -0.66
C SER A 370 12.48 11.25 -1.07
N ALA A 371 13.42 11.68 -1.92
CA ALA A 371 13.45 13.04 -2.45
C ALA A 371 12.20 13.33 -3.31
N ALA A 372 11.81 12.37 -4.17
CA ALA A 372 10.64 12.49 -5.00
C ALA A 372 9.35 12.60 -4.16
N SER A 373 9.23 11.88 -3.03
CA SER A 373 8.05 11.96 -2.16
C SER A 373 7.87 13.37 -1.59
N VAL A 374 8.95 14.01 -1.18
CA VAL A 374 8.91 15.40 -0.70
C VAL A 374 8.55 16.36 -1.84
N ALA A 375 9.24 16.26 -2.99
CA ALA A 375 8.97 17.10 -4.15
C ALA A 375 7.53 16.92 -4.66
N PHE A 376 7.03 15.68 -4.65
CA PHE A 376 5.66 15.35 -5.04
C PHE A 376 4.63 16.08 -4.18
N GLY A 377 4.86 16.15 -2.85
CA GLY A 377 4.01 16.91 -1.94
C GLY A 377 3.91 18.39 -2.32
N PHE A 378 5.02 19.04 -2.66
CA PHE A 378 5.03 20.44 -3.11
C PHE A 378 4.33 20.61 -4.45
N VAL A 379 4.53 19.70 -5.40
CA VAL A 379 3.88 19.72 -6.72
C VAL A 379 2.35 19.57 -6.58
N LEU A 380 1.90 18.65 -5.73
CA LEU A 380 0.47 18.47 -5.43
C LEU A 380 -0.14 19.71 -4.79
N LEU A 381 0.57 20.32 -3.82
CA LEU A 381 0.14 21.53 -3.13
C LEU A 381 0.01 22.71 -4.12
N ALA A 382 0.97 22.88 -5.02
CA ALA A 382 0.91 23.90 -6.07
C ALA A 382 -0.26 23.63 -7.03
N GLY A 383 -0.44 22.39 -7.45
CA GLY A 383 -1.51 21.98 -8.37
C GLY A 383 -2.91 22.22 -7.81
N VAL A 384 -3.16 21.84 -6.55
CA VAL A 384 -4.48 22.04 -5.95
C VAL A 384 -4.81 23.52 -5.76
N ARG A 385 -3.80 24.34 -5.43
CA ARG A 385 -3.99 25.80 -5.31
C ARG A 385 -4.28 26.47 -6.66
N TRP A 386 -3.72 25.94 -7.73
CA TRP A 386 -3.88 26.51 -9.09
C TRP A 386 -5.22 26.14 -9.74
N GLY A 387 -5.73 24.91 -9.54
CA GLY A 387 -6.90 24.44 -10.28
C GLY A 387 -7.73 23.38 -9.53
N ALA A 388 -7.74 23.39 -8.18
CA ALA A 388 -8.46 22.43 -7.36
C ALA A 388 -8.20 20.99 -7.84
N ILE A 389 -9.25 20.19 -8.12
CA ILE A 389 -9.13 18.80 -8.57
C ILE A 389 -8.38 18.67 -9.90
N LYS A 390 -8.66 19.54 -10.88
CA LYS A 390 -8.00 19.49 -12.20
C LYS A 390 -6.51 19.80 -12.08
N GLY A 391 -6.16 20.79 -11.27
CA GLY A 391 -4.77 21.11 -10.97
C GLY A 391 -4.07 20.01 -10.20
N LEU A 392 -4.77 19.33 -9.28
CA LEU A 392 -4.25 18.17 -8.55
C LEU A 392 -3.96 17.00 -9.49
N ILE A 393 -4.86 16.68 -10.43
CA ILE A 393 -4.66 15.62 -11.43
C ILE A 393 -3.44 15.95 -12.32
N ALA A 394 -3.34 17.19 -12.80
CA ALA A 394 -2.19 17.62 -13.59
C ALA A 394 -0.88 17.49 -12.79
N ALA A 395 -0.87 17.94 -11.53
CA ALA A 395 0.27 17.82 -10.62
C ALA A 395 0.64 16.34 -10.38
N PHE A 396 -0.34 15.46 -10.21
CA PHE A 396 -0.14 14.03 -10.04
C PHE A 396 0.54 13.41 -11.27
N LEU A 397 0.08 13.74 -12.48
CA LEU A 397 0.67 13.27 -13.73
C LEU A 397 2.10 13.81 -13.91
N ILE A 398 2.31 15.13 -13.68
CA ILE A 398 3.63 15.78 -13.77
C ILE A 398 4.60 15.14 -12.78
N GLY A 399 4.18 14.91 -11.54
CA GLY A 399 5.02 14.27 -10.52
C GLY A 399 5.47 12.87 -10.91
N HIS A 400 4.55 12.04 -11.45
CA HIS A 400 4.91 10.70 -11.94
C HIS A 400 5.78 10.75 -13.19
N LEU A 401 5.60 11.73 -14.08
CA LEU A 401 6.46 11.95 -15.24
C LEU A 401 7.89 12.34 -14.80
N ILE A 402 8.01 13.31 -13.90
CA ILE A 402 9.31 13.74 -13.36
C ILE A 402 10.03 12.55 -12.71
N LEU A 403 9.34 11.77 -11.87
CA LEU A 403 9.92 10.60 -11.23
C LEU A 403 10.39 9.56 -12.25
N ALA A 404 9.63 9.31 -13.30
CA ALA A 404 10.05 8.43 -14.39
C ALA A 404 11.32 8.94 -15.07
N LEU A 405 11.36 10.23 -15.41
CA LEU A 405 12.53 10.86 -16.03
C LEU A 405 13.77 10.80 -15.14
N VAL A 406 13.63 11.08 -13.84
CA VAL A 406 14.73 11.00 -12.87
C VAL A 406 15.27 9.57 -12.74
N LEU A 407 14.38 8.58 -12.62
CA LEU A 407 14.78 7.17 -12.52
C LEU A 407 15.52 6.71 -13.78
N TRP A 408 15.01 7.01 -14.96
CA TRP A 408 15.65 6.68 -16.22
C TRP A 408 16.96 7.46 -16.43
N GLY A 409 16.96 8.77 -16.18
CA GLY A 409 18.16 9.59 -16.25
C GLY A 409 19.26 9.04 -15.34
N THR A 410 18.93 8.69 -14.10
CA THR A 410 19.89 8.08 -13.17
C THR A 410 20.37 6.71 -13.67
N ALA A 411 19.47 5.86 -14.19
CA ALA A 411 19.87 4.56 -14.74
C ALA A 411 20.77 4.70 -15.98
N PHE A 412 20.65 5.78 -16.75
CA PHE A 412 21.54 6.06 -17.88
C PHE A 412 22.89 6.67 -17.47
N LEU A 413 22.87 7.59 -16.50
CA LEU A 413 24.06 8.28 -16.01
C LEU A 413 24.96 7.39 -15.14
N CYS A 414 24.39 6.39 -14.48
CA CYS A 414 25.18 5.43 -13.73
C CYS A 414 26.06 4.61 -14.66
N SER A 415 27.38 4.67 -14.44
CA SER A 415 28.37 3.81 -15.06
C SER A 415 28.65 2.59 -14.19
N ASP A 416 29.13 1.51 -14.81
CA ASP A 416 29.73 0.41 -14.08
C ASP A 416 31.04 0.95 -13.52
N ASP A 417 31.10 1.21 -12.21
CA ASP A 417 32.36 1.38 -11.54
C ASP A 417 33.10 0.08 -11.73
N LYS A 418 34.08 0.08 -12.62
CA LYS A 418 35.17 -0.91 -12.63
C LYS A 418 35.96 -0.69 -11.35
N GLY A 419 35.28 -0.99 -10.22
CA GLY A 419 35.80 -0.80 -8.89
C GLY A 419 36.79 -1.86 -8.53
N LYS A 420 37.79 -1.35 -7.99
CA LYS A 420 38.87 -1.98 -7.22
C LYS A 420 38.34 -3.04 -6.23
#